data_78ccd788126be8c21cd073b9f97eeebc
#
_entry.id   78ccd788126be8c21cd073b9f97eeebc
#
_cell.length_a   1.000
_cell.length_b   1.000
_cell.length_c   1.000
_cell.angle_alpha   90.00
_cell.angle_beta   90.00
_cell.angle_gamma   90.00
#
_symmetry.space_group_name_H-M   'P 1'
#
loop_
_entity.id
_entity.type
_entity.pdbx_description
1 polymer ?
#
loop_
_entity_poly.entity_id
_entity_poly.type
_entity_poly.pdbx_seq_one_letter_code
_entity_poly.pdbx_strand_id
1 'polypeptide(L)'
;GRLGPGEMIGVNLANGRVVYDTELKKELAGRQDWAKWTSKAKQMDSLLANTKLAVEDRPHDELRRRRQLMSGWSMEDMELILAPMASTGKEAVGSMGDDAPLAVLSGRYRGLHHFFRQNFSQVTNPPIDSLRERHVMTLRTRLGNLGNILDESPEQCDHLVLQSPVVSNSEWYALKHYLGDKAVEIDCSFPASSGPDGMRNSLDRIRAEAE
;
A
#
# COMPACT_ATOMS: atom_id res chain seq x y z
N GLY A 1 -11.00 41.29 4.31
CA GLY A 1 -10.10 40.91 3.23
C GLY A 1 -10.37 39.50 2.72
N ARG A 2 -9.75 39.13 1.63
CA ARG A 2 -9.85 37.79 1.00
C ARG A 2 -8.44 37.28 0.75
N LEU A 3 -8.17 36.07 1.16
CA LEU A 3 -6.92 35.38 0.85
C LEU A 3 -6.99 34.81 -0.55
N GLY A 4 -5.90 34.86 -1.31
CA GLY A 4 -5.74 34.19 -2.58
C GLY A 4 -5.54 32.68 -2.44
N PRO A 5 -5.53 31.92 -3.53
CA PRO A 5 -5.28 30.48 -3.53
C PRO A 5 -3.92 30.16 -2.92
N GLY A 6 -3.90 29.33 -1.86
CA GLY A 6 -2.68 28.94 -1.17
C GLY A 6 -2.05 30.00 -0.26
N GLU A 7 -2.66 31.17 -0.10
CA GLU A 7 -2.23 32.18 0.86
C GLU A 7 -2.71 31.86 2.28
N MET A 8 -1.87 32.20 3.24
CA MET A 8 -2.12 32.00 4.66
C MET A 8 -1.98 33.30 5.44
N ILE A 9 -2.73 33.43 6.51
CA ILE A 9 -2.54 34.44 7.54
C ILE A 9 -2.51 33.75 8.91
N GLY A 10 -1.52 34.07 9.70
CA GLY A 10 -1.38 33.58 11.06
C GLY A 10 -1.58 34.70 12.06
N VAL A 11 -2.26 34.39 13.15
CA VAL A 11 -2.41 35.30 14.29
C VAL A 11 -1.93 34.60 15.54
N ASN A 12 -0.89 35.16 16.17
CA ASN A 12 -0.42 34.69 17.46
C ASN A 12 -1.15 35.46 18.57
N LEU A 13 -2.09 34.77 19.21
CA LEU A 13 -2.93 35.38 20.26
C LEU A 13 -2.17 35.74 21.52
N ALA A 14 -1.03 35.10 21.78
CA ALA A 14 -0.24 35.39 22.98
C ALA A 14 0.46 36.77 22.94
N ASN A 15 0.85 37.22 21.75
CA ASN A 15 1.57 38.48 21.56
C ASN A 15 0.89 39.44 20.57
N GLY A 16 -0.29 39.09 20.05
CA GLY A 16 -1.06 39.91 19.13
C GLY A 16 -0.42 40.08 17.73
N ARG A 17 0.62 39.30 17.40
CA ARG A 17 1.31 39.42 16.11
C ARG A 17 0.49 38.80 14.99
N VAL A 18 0.33 39.55 13.91
CA VAL A 18 -0.24 39.06 12.65
C VAL A 18 0.92 38.77 11.69
N VAL A 19 0.94 37.58 11.14
CA VAL A 19 1.98 37.10 10.21
C VAL A 19 1.32 36.78 8.86
N TYR A 20 1.87 37.33 7.79
CA TYR A 20 1.38 37.12 6.44
C TYR A 20 2.09 35.95 5.75
N ASP A 21 1.49 35.46 4.68
CA ASP A 21 1.86 34.25 3.94
C ASP A 21 3.37 34.07 3.73
N THR A 22 4.02 35.04 3.13
CA THR A 22 5.46 34.93 2.80
C THR A 22 6.35 34.84 4.04
N GLU A 23 6.02 35.60 5.07
CA GLU A 23 6.75 35.59 6.33
C GLU A 23 6.52 34.27 7.07
N LEU A 24 5.27 33.80 7.13
CA LEU A 24 4.91 32.54 7.77
C LEU A 24 5.58 31.34 7.09
N LYS A 25 5.53 31.28 5.76
CA LYS A 25 6.21 30.23 4.98
C LYS A 25 7.71 30.24 5.17
N LYS A 26 8.34 31.42 5.18
CA LYS A 26 9.77 31.57 5.43
C LYS A 26 10.17 31.13 6.84
N GLU A 27 9.38 31.49 7.84
CA GLU A 27 9.60 31.08 9.22
C GLU A 27 9.48 29.56 9.37
N LEU A 28 8.43 28.94 8.83
CA LEU A 28 8.23 27.50 8.87
C LEU A 28 9.32 26.74 8.08
N ALA A 29 9.68 27.21 6.91
CA ALA A 29 10.71 26.58 6.08
C ALA A 29 12.12 26.68 6.70
N GLY A 30 12.38 27.75 7.46
CA GLY A 30 13.68 27.95 8.12
C GLY A 30 13.79 27.36 9.53
N ARG A 31 12.72 26.75 10.06
CA ARG A 31 12.68 26.27 11.45
C ARG A 31 13.59 25.08 11.70
N GLN A 32 13.76 24.23 10.70
CA GLN A 32 14.59 23.04 10.76
C GLN A 32 15.39 22.87 9.47
N ASP A 33 16.45 22.05 9.51
CA ASP A 33 17.18 21.61 8.31
C ASP A 33 16.45 20.46 7.63
N TRP A 34 15.32 20.78 6.98
CA TRP A 34 14.47 19.81 6.29
C TRP A 34 15.19 19.02 5.21
N ALA A 35 16.18 19.62 4.54
CA ALA A 35 16.97 18.95 3.52
C ALA A 35 17.81 17.82 4.13
N LYS A 36 18.42 18.06 5.28
CA LYS A 36 19.17 17.04 6.02
C LYS A 36 18.24 15.93 6.54
N TRP A 37 17.04 16.27 7.00
CA TRP A 37 16.08 15.27 7.46
C TRP A 37 15.62 14.39 6.32
N THR A 38 15.16 14.97 5.22
CA THR A 38 14.65 14.22 4.06
C THR A 38 15.71 13.39 3.35
N SER A 39 17.01 13.74 3.49
CA SER A 39 18.10 12.94 2.94
C SER A 39 18.25 11.55 3.59
N LYS A 40 17.62 11.31 4.74
CA LYS A 40 17.58 9.99 5.38
C LYS A 40 16.70 9.00 4.62
N ALA A 41 15.71 9.51 3.88
CA ALA A 41 14.81 8.66 3.10
C ALA A 41 15.56 7.91 2.00
N LYS A 42 15.42 6.60 1.98
CA LYS A 42 16.05 5.72 0.98
C LYS A 42 15.02 5.35 -0.09
N GLN A 43 15.51 5.19 -1.32
CA GLN A 43 14.69 4.71 -2.43
C GLN A 43 14.93 3.23 -2.65
N MET A 44 13.88 2.46 -2.98
CA MET A 44 14.00 1.04 -3.27
C MET A 44 15.00 0.75 -4.39
N ASP A 45 15.05 1.60 -5.41
CA ASP A 45 15.98 1.47 -6.54
C ASP A 45 17.47 1.48 -6.08
N SER A 46 17.79 2.21 -5.02
CA SER A 46 19.13 2.22 -4.46
C SER A 46 19.53 0.91 -3.77
N LEU A 47 18.57 0.16 -3.26
CA LEU A 47 18.80 -1.17 -2.70
C LEU A 47 19.01 -2.20 -3.81
N LEU A 48 18.23 -2.12 -4.88
CA LEU A 48 18.32 -3.03 -6.04
C LEU A 48 19.67 -2.92 -6.73
N ALA A 49 20.21 -1.72 -6.87
CA ALA A 49 21.51 -1.48 -7.49
C ALA A 49 22.67 -2.27 -6.83
N ASN A 50 22.54 -2.59 -5.56
CA ASN A 50 23.55 -3.31 -4.77
C ASN A 50 23.20 -4.79 -4.52
N THR A 51 22.06 -5.25 -5.03
CA THR A 51 21.58 -6.61 -4.81
C THR A 51 21.76 -7.43 -6.08
N LYS A 52 22.37 -8.62 -5.98
CA LYS A 52 22.34 -9.57 -7.09
C LYS A 52 20.91 -10.01 -7.28
N LEU A 53 20.30 -9.59 -8.39
CA LEU A 53 18.92 -9.94 -8.72
C LEU A 53 18.82 -11.45 -8.85
N ALA A 54 17.90 -12.05 -8.11
CA ALA A 54 17.51 -13.42 -8.35
C ALA A 54 16.85 -13.50 -9.72
N VAL A 55 17.25 -14.46 -10.54
CA VAL A 55 16.54 -14.74 -11.77
C VAL A 55 15.14 -15.18 -11.39
N GLU A 56 14.13 -14.46 -11.88
CA GLU A 56 12.73 -14.85 -11.67
C GLU A 56 12.53 -16.22 -12.34
N ASP A 57 12.42 -17.24 -11.52
CA ASP A 57 12.07 -18.58 -11.99
C ASP A 57 10.57 -18.55 -12.35
N ARG A 58 10.29 -18.49 -13.66
CA ARG A 58 8.90 -18.53 -14.15
C ARG A 58 8.35 -19.91 -13.87
N PRO A 59 7.33 -20.05 -13.04
CA PRO A 59 6.75 -21.34 -12.77
C PRO A 59 6.23 -21.95 -14.08
N HIS A 60 6.51 -23.24 -14.31
CA HIS A 60 5.93 -23.95 -15.44
C HIS A 60 4.39 -23.97 -15.33
N ASP A 61 3.71 -24.22 -16.46
CA ASP A 61 2.26 -24.02 -16.61
C ASP A 61 1.40 -24.72 -15.56
N GLU A 62 1.76 -25.95 -15.18
CA GLU A 62 1.00 -26.68 -14.16
C GLU A 62 1.10 -26.02 -12.76
N LEU A 63 2.29 -25.62 -12.35
CA LEU A 63 2.49 -24.94 -11.06
C LEU A 63 1.79 -23.57 -11.05
N ARG A 64 1.86 -22.84 -12.16
CA ARG A 64 1.13 -21.58 -12.33
C ARG A 64 -0.36 -21.78 -12.18
N ARG A 65 -0.93 -22.79 -12.86
CA ARG A 65 -2.36 -23.12 -12.77
C ARG A 65 -2.77 -23.51 -11.35
N ARG A 66 -1.97 -24.31 -10.65
CA ARG A 66 -2.23 -24.66 -9.24
C ARG A 66 -2.25 -23.42 -8.35
N ARG A 67 -1.29 -22.51 -8.52
CA ARG A 67 -1.24 -21.25 -7.76
C ARG A 67 -2.44 -20.35 -8.06
N GLN A 68 -2.88 -20.26 -9.31
CA GLN A 68 -4.10 -19.54 -9.68
C GLN A 68 -5.34 -20.11 -8.98
N LEU A 69 -5.50 -21.43 -9.00
CA LEU A 69 -6.61 -22.11 -8.33
C LEU A 69 -6.57 -21.92 -6.81
N MET A 70 -5.39 -22.01 -6.20
CA MET A 70 -5.23 -21.76 -4.76
C MET A 70 -5.55 -20.33 -4.37
N SER A 71 -5.25 -19.36 -5.23
CA SER A 71 -5.55 -17.94 -5.01
C SER A 71 -6.98 -17.57 -5.42
N GLY A 72 -7.78 -18.53 -5.92
CA GLY A 72 -9.16 -18.29 -6.31
C GLY A 72 -9.34 -17.51 -7.62
N TRP A 73 -8.28 -17.37 -8.44
CA TRP A 73 -8.36 -16.69 -9.72
C TRP A 73 -9.07 -17.54 -10.76
N SER A 74 -10.22 -17.09 -11.22
CA SER A 74 -10.95 -17.69 -12.33
C SER A 74 -10.41 -17.23 -13.69
N MET A 75 -10.83 -17.89 -14.78
CA MET A 75 -10.52 -17.43 -16.14
C MET A 75 -11.13 -16.05 -16.41
N GLU A 76 -12.32 -15.81 -15.88
CA GLU A 76 -13.01 -14.52 -16.00
C GLU A 76 -12.21 -13.40 -15.33
N ASP A 77 -11.67 -13.63 -14.14
CA ASP A 77 -10.79 -12.66 -13.46
C ASP A 77 -9.53 -12.36 -14.28
N MET A 78 -8.97 -13.39 -14.93
CA MET A 78 -7.81 -13.23 -15.80
C MET A 78 -8.11 -12.36 -17.02
N GLU A 79 -9.26 -12.55 -17.66
CA GLU A 79 -9.66 -11.85 -18.87
C GLU A 79 -10.22 -10.46 -18.61
N LEU A 80 -11.04 -10.30 -17.57
CA LEU A 80 -11.75 -9.05 -17.29
C LEU A 80 -11.00 -8.11 -16.34
N ILE A 81 -10.09 -8.63 -15.52
CA ILE A 81 -9.35 -7.85 -14.53
C ILE A 81 -7.88 -7.75 -14.91
N LEU A 82 -7.16 -8.89 -14.90
CA LEU A 82 -5.70 -8.85 -15.06
C LEU A 82 -5.24 -8.46 -16.46
N ALA A 83 -5.87 -9.00 -17.50
CA ALA A 83 -5.45 -8.69 -18.86
C ALA A 83 -5.63 -7.21 -19.23
N PRO A 84 -6.76 -6.54 -18.92
CA PRO A 84 -6.89 -5.10 -19.10
C PRO A 84 -5.87 -4.29 -18.28
N MET A 85 -5.64 -4.64 -17.02
CA MET A 85 -4.65 -3.95 -16.19
C MET A 85 -3.24 -4.09 -16.75
N ALA A 86 -2.86 -5.28 -17.17
CA ALA A 86 -1.53 -5.54 -17.75
C ALA A 86 -1.33 -4.84 -19.10
N SER A 87 -2.36 -4.77 -19.94
CA SER A 87 -2.25 -4.19 -21.29
C SER A 87 -2.38 -2.69 -21.32
N THR A 88 -3.17 -2.09 -20.43
CA THR A 88 -3.49 -0.65 -20.48
C THR A 88 -2.86 0.15 -19.33
N GLY A 89 -2.39 -0.52 -18.28
CA GLY A 89 -1.91 0.12 -17.04
C GLY A 89 -3.00 0.86 -16.27
N LYS A 90 -4.27 0.54 -16.55
CA LYS A 90 -5.44 1.15 -15.89
C LYS A 90 -6.15 0.13 -15.04
N GLU A 91 -6.81 0.61 -14.00
CA GLU A 91 -7.68 -0.23 -13.20
C GLU A 91 -8.82 -0.83 -14.03
N ALA A 92 -9.12 -2.09 -13.80
CA ALA A 92 -10.24 -2.75 -14.45
C ALA A 92 -11.57 -2.17 -13.95
N VAL A 93 -12.52 -1.99 -14.87
CA VAL A 93 -13.87 -1.53 -14.53
C VAL A 93 -14.73 -2.74 -14.20
N GLY A 94 -15.35 -2.73 -13.02
CA GLY A 94 -16.23 -3.80 -12.57
C GLY A 94 -17.12 -3.37 -11.43
N SER A 95 -18.05 -4.24 -11.04
CA SER A 95 -18.89 -4.05 -9.86
C SER A 95 -18.48 -5.02 -8.76
N MET A 96 -18.67 -4.61 -7.50
CA MET A 96 -18.48 -5.50 -6.36
C MET A 96 -19.66 -6.47 -6.21
N GLY A 97 -19.32 -7.69 -5.78
CA GLY A 97 -20.29 -8.72 -5.42
C GLY A 97 -20.68 -9.63 -6.57
N ASP A 98 -21.34 -10.69 -6.20
CA ASP A 98 -21.90 -11.69 -7.10
C ASP A 98 -23.40 -11.80 -6.84
N ASP A 99 -24.22 -11.59 -7.87
CA ASP A 99 -25.67 -11.69 -7.77
C ASP A 99 -26.19 -13.13 -7.85
N ALA A 100 -25.31 -14.10 -8.12
CA ALA A 100 -25.72 -15.49 -8.17
C ALA A 100 -26.05 -16.02 -6.76
N PRO A 101 -27.35 -16.27 -6.43
CA PRO A 101 -27.75 -16.65 -5.06
C PRO A 101 -27.13 -17.95 -4.58
N LEU A 102 -26.74 -18.81 -5.52
CA LEU A 102 -26.17 -20.13 -5.23
C LEU A 102 -24.64 -20.10 -5.06
N ALA A 103 -23.97 -18.98 -5.26
CA ALA A 103 -22.52 -18.87 -5.11
C ALA A 103 -22.04 -19.27 -3.71
N VAL A 104 -22.78 -18.89 -2.67
CA VAL A 104 -22.53 -19.26 -1.26
C VAL A 104 -22.63 -20.76 -1.00
N LEU A 105 -23.41 -21.48 -1.80
CA LEU A 105 -23.60 -22.95 -1.71
C LEU A 105 -22.63 -23.72 -2.58
N SER A 106 -21.79 -23.05 -3.36
CA SER A 106 -20.79 -23.68 -4.22
C SER A 106 -19.71 -24.34 -3.36
N GLY A 107 -19.30 -25.55 -3.73
CA GLY A 107 -18.12 -26.20 -3.17
C GLY A 107 -16.79 -25.65 -3.71
N ARG A 108 -16.82 -24.66 -4.61
CA ARG A 108 -15.64 -23.99 -5.13
C ARG A 108 -15.24 -22.83 -4.22
N TYR A 109 -13.94 -22.61 -4.11
CA TYR A 109 -13.46 -21.43 -3.39
C TYR A 109 -13.96 -20.13 -4.05
N ARG A 110 -14.52 -19.27 -3.23
CA ARG A 110 -14.93 -17.91 -3.60
C ARG A 110 -14.35 -16.96 -2.58
N GLY A 111 -13.63 -15.95 -3.01
CA GLY A 111 -13.10 -14.92 -2.13
C GLY A 111 -14.21 -14.18 -1.39
N LEU A 112 -13.96 -13.74 -0.17
CA LEU A 112 -14.93 -13.06 0.67
C LEU A 112 -15.56 -11.83 -0.02
N HIS A 113 -14.79 -11.12 -0.85
CA HIS A 113 -15.24 -9.95 -1.60
C HIS A 113 -16.42 -10.22 -2.54
N HIS A 114 -16.62 -11.47 -3.03
CA HIS A 114 -17.76 -11.84 -3.86
C HIS A 114 -19.11 -11.78 -3.13
N PHE A 115 -19.11 -11.80 -1.79
CA PHE A 115 -20.33 -11.76 -1.00
C PHE A 115 -20.76 -10.35 -0.59
N PHE A 116 -19.96 -9.34 -0.91
CA PHE A 116 -20.30 -7.95 -0.64
C PHE A 116 -20.97 -7.30 -1.85
N ARG A 117 -21.94 -6.45 -1.58
CA ARG A 117 -22.65 -5.66 -2.58
C ARG A 117 -22.50 -4.17 -2.26
N GLN A 118 -22.46 -3.39 -3.31
CA GLN A 118 -22.59 -1.95 -3.19
C GLN A 118 -24.09 -1.59 -3.11
N ASN A 119 -24.52 -1.02 -1.99
CA ASN A 119 -25.92 -0.65 -1.76
C ASN A 119 -26.22 0.83 -2.03
N PHE A 120 -25.24 1.60 -2.44
CA PHE A 120 -25.37 3.03 -2.72
C PHE A 120 -24.48 3.42 -3.90
N SER A 121 -24.84 4.52 -4.56
CA SER A 121 -24.00 5.10 -5.60
C SER A 121 -22.78 5.75 -4.96
N GLN A 122 -21.60 5.41 -5.45
CA GLN A 122 -20.32 5.95 -4.99
C GLN A 122 -19.67 6.76 -6.11
N VAL A 123 -19.09 7.89 -5.76
CA VAL A 123 -18.27 8.67 -6.69
C VAL A 123 -16.99 7.88 -6.98
N THR A 124 -16.77 7.53 -8.24
CA THR A 124 -15.60 6.76 -8.68
C THR A 124 -14.35 7.62 -8.77
N ASN A 125 -14.50 8.89 -9.15
CA ASN A 125 -13.40 9.85 -9.26
C ASN A 125 -13.70 11.06 -8.38
N PRO A 126 -12.98 11.26 -7.28
CA PRO A 126 -13.10 12.50 -6.51
C PRO A 126 -12.68 13.71 -7.37
N PRO A 127 -13.26 14.90 -7.16
CA PRO A 127 -12.93 16.10 -7.91
C PRO A 127 -11.54 16.63 -7.55
N ILE A 128 -10.51 16.01 -8.12
CA ILE A 128 -9.11 16.37 -7.92
C ILE A 128 -8.63 17.02 -9.21
N ASP A 129 -8.00 18.19 -9.11
CA ASP A 129 -7.37 18.82 -10.24
C ASP A 129 -6.08 18.07 -10.66
N SER A 130 -5.72 18.20 -11.95
CA SER A 130 -4.57 17.50 -12.54
C SER A 130 -3.21 17.83 -11.87
N LEU A 131 -3.10 18.96 -11.20
CA LEU A 131 -1.87 19.36 -10.51
C LEU A 131 -1.69 18.61 -9.20
N ARG A 132 -2.80 18.33 -8.50
CA ARG A 132 -2.79 17.61 -7.22
C ARG A 132 -2.92 16.10 -7.38
N GLU A 133 -3.29 15.61 -8.57
CA GLU A 133 -3.50 14.18 -8.83
C GLU A 133 -2.31 13.32 -8.39
N ARG A 134 -1.09 13.74 -8.70
CA ARG A 134 0.14 13.02 -8.30
C ARG A 134 0.34 12.87 -6.79
N HIS A 135 -0.21 13.78 -6.01
CA HIS A 135 -0.09 13.75 -4.55
C HIS A 135 -1.20 12.93 -3.90
N VAL A 136 -2.38 12.94 -4.50
CA VAL A 136 -3.58 12.30 -3.95
C VAL A 136 -3.73 10.86 -4.43
N MET A 137 -3.36 10.58 -5.70
CA MET A 137 -3.51 9.28 -6.37
C MET A 137 -2.19 8.50 -6.47
N THR A 138 -1.22 8.81 -5.63
CA THR A 138 0.06 8.11 -5.66
C THR A 138 -0.03 6.73 -5.00
N LEU A 139 0.60 5.73 -5.61
CA LEU A 139 0.81 4.40 -5.04
C LEU A 139 2.09 4.31 -4.18
N ARG A 140 2.82 5.42 -4.04
CA ARG A 140 4.03 5.43 -3.22
C ARG A 140 3.75 4.99 -1.81
N THR A 141 4.50 3.99 -1.38
CA THR A 141 4.41 3.42 -0.03
C THR A 141 5.70 3.70 0.74
N ARG A 142 5.58 4.01 2.00
CA ARG A 142 6.73 4.26 2.87
C ARG A 142 6.77 3.19 3.95
N LEU A 143 7.90 2.54 4.09
CA LEU A 143 8.18 1.58 5.16
C LEU A 143 9.11 2.22 6.17
N GLY A 144 8.64 2.37 7.39
CA GLY A 144 9.37 3.00 8.49
C GLY A 144 8.42 3.49 9.56
N ASN A 145 8.96 3.85 10.70
CA ASN A 145 8.16 4.42 11.78
C ASN A 145 7.99 5.92 11.56
N LEU A 146 6.78 6.34 11.25
CA LEU A 146 6.45 7.76 11.11
C LEU A 146 6.21 8.46 12.47
N GLY A 147 6.21 7.71 13.56
CA GLY A 147 5.96 8.24 14.90
C GLY A 147 4.64 8.98 15.01
N ASN A 148 4.59 9.95 15.91
CA ASN A 148 3.46 10.87 15.98
C ASN A 148 3.61 11.96 14.92
N ILE A 149 2.67 12.05 13.98
CA ILE A 149 2.70 13.04 12.89
C ILE A 149 2.58 14.51 13.35
N LEU A 150 2.18 14.73 14.61
CA LEU A 150 2.13 16.06 15.21
C LEU A 150 3.47 16.50 15.81
N ASP A 151 4.41 15.58 15.97
CA ASP A 151 5.74 15.86 16.46
C ASP A 151 6.71 16.02 15.28
N GLU A 152 7.51 17.06 15.30
CA GLU A 152 8.54 17.26 14.28
C GLU A 152 9.83 16.57 14.72
N SER A 153 10.17 15.45 14.07
CA SER A 153 11.33 14.65 14.42
C SER A 153 12.04 14.13 13.17
N PRO A 154 13.40 14.15 13.13
CA PRO A 154 14.17 13.66 12.00
C PRO A 154 14.05 12.15 11.81
N GLU A 155 13.62 11.40 12.81
CA GLU A 155 13.38 9.95 12.75
C GLU A 155 12.22 9.61 11.81
N GLN A 156 11.24 10.51 11.69
CA GLN A 156 10.11 10.36 10.77
C GLN A 156 10.54 10.32 9.29
N CYS A 157 11.73 10.82 8.98
CA CYS A 157 12.30 10.77 7.64
C CYS A 157 13.16 9.52 7.37
N ASP A 158 13.44 8.70 8.40
CA ASP A 158 14.18 7.44 8.22
C ASP A 158 13.24 6.33 7.76
N HIS A 159 12.92 6.34 6.48
CA HIS A 159 12.02 5.38 5.86
C HIS A 159 12.52 4.95 4.48
N LEU A 160 12.04 3.80 4.04
CA LEU A 160 12.23 3.31 2.70
C LEU A 160 11.02 3.67 1.83
N VAL A 161 11.26 4.26 0.69
CA VAL A 161 10.22 4.63 -0.29
C VAL A 161 10.16 3.59 -1.38
N LEU A 162 8.98 2.99 -1.53
CA LEU A 162 8.61 2.14 -2.66
C LEU A 162 7.74 2.95 -3.63
N GLN A 163 7.89 2.73 -4.92
CA GLN A 163 7.06 3.40 -5.93
C GLN A 163 5.65 2.81 -5.98
N SER A 164 5.50 1.55 -5.52
CA SER A 164 4.25 0.81 -5.46
C SER A 164 4.26 -0.14 -4.25
N PRO A 165 3.10 -0.47 -3.66
CA PRO A 165 3.00 -1.53 -2.64
C PRO A 165 3.21 -2.93 -3.23
N VAL A 166 3.12 -3.06 -4.55
CA VAL A 166 3.42 -4.30 -5.27
C VAL A 166 4.90 -4.36 -5.57
N VAL A 167 5.55 -5.41 -5.12
CA VAL A 167 6.99 -5.64 -5.29
C VAL A 167 7.23 -6.94 -6.07
N SER A 168 8.24 -6.94 -6.90
CA SER A 168 8.74 -8.14 -7.58
C SER A 168 9.50 -9.04 -6.59
N ASN A 169 9.78 -10.28 -6.98
CA ASN A 169 10.59 -11.19 -6.18
C ASN A 169 11.99 -10.60 -5.87
N SER A 170 12.61 -9.94 -6.83
CA SER A 170 13.91 -9.31 -6.65
C SER A 170 13.86 -8.16 -5.63
N GLU A 171 12.82 -7.34 -5.71
CA GLU A 171 12.59 -6.26 -4.73
C GLU A 171 12.29 -6.84 -3.35
N TRP A 172 11.51 -7.92 -3.26
CA TRP A 172 11.24 -8.60 -2.01
C TRP A 172 12.52 -9.12 -1.35
N TYR A 173 13.41 -9.77 -2.11
CA TYR A 173 14.70 -10.22 -1.60
C TYR A 173 15.58 -9.07 -1.11
N ALA A 174 15.66 -7.99 -1.87
CA ALA A 174 16.40 -6.80 -1.48
C ALA A 174 15.83 -6.18 -0.21
N LEU A 175 14.50 -6.13 -0.11
CA LEU A 175 13.78 -5.62 1.05
C LEU A 175 14.05 -6.46 2.30
N LYS A 176 13.93 -7.78 2.21
CA LYS A 176 14.24 -8.70 3.34
C LYS A 176 15.68 -8.52 3.82
N HIS A 177 16.62 -8.46 2.90
CA HIS A 177 18.04 -8.26 3.25
C HIS A 177 18.28 -6.91 3.93
N TYR A 178 17.61 -5.85 3.46
CA TYR A 178 17.73 -4.52 4.03
C TYR A 178 17.11 -4.42 5.42
N LEU A 179 15.95 -5.02 5.63
CA LEU A 179 15.23 -4.98 6.90
C LEU A 179 15.86 -5.90 7.96
N GLY A 180 16.46 -7.01 7.52
CA GLY A 180 17.07 -7.98 8.45
C GLY A 180 16.09 -8.41 9.53
N ASP A 181 16.50 -8.29 10.79
CA ASP A 181 15.70 -8.68 11.95
C ASP A 181 14.45 -7.82 12.21
N LYS A 182 14.29 -6.73 11.45
CA LYS A 182 13.06 -5.91 11.49
C LYS A 182 11.93 -6.48 10.62
N ALA A 183 12.20 -7.52 9.84
CA ALA A 183 11.22 -8.21 9.03
C ALA A 183 10.94 -9.59 9.63
N VAL A 184 9.69 -9.82 10.01
CA VAL A 184 9.21 -11.13 10.50
C VAL A 184 8.39 -11.77 9.39
N GLU A 185 8.66 -13.03 9.09
CA GLU A 185 7.90 -13.83 8.14
C GLU A 185 7.02 -14.80 8.91
N ILE A 186 5.71 -14.63 8.79
CA ILE A 186 4.73 -15.46 9.50
C ILE A 186 4.07 -16.41 8.49
N ASP A 187 4.23 -17.73 8.70
CA ASP A 187 3.54 -18.73 7.88
C ASP A 187 2.06 -18.82 8.27
N CYS A 188 1.19 -18.38 7.39
CA CYS A 188 -0.26 -18.42 7.57
C CYS A 188 -0.92 -19.70 7.04
N SER A 189 -0.14 -20.68 6.60
CA SER A 189 -0.67 -21.92 6.05
C SER A 189 -0.97 -22.98 7.13
N PHE A 190 -1.88 -23.88 6.81
CA PHE A 190 -2.15 -25.09 7.58
C PHE A 190 -2.66 -26.20 6.66
N PRO A 191 -2.48 -27.50 7.03
CA PRO A 191 -2.98 -28.60 6.23
C PRO A 191 -4.52 -28.60 6.17
N ALA A 192 -5.10 -28.63 4.98
CA ALA A 192 -6.54 -28.69 4.82
C ALA A 192 -7.18 -29.92 5.49
N SER A 193 -6.43 -31.02 5.62
CA SER A 193 -6.86 -32.24 6.32
C SER A 193 -7.10 -32.06 7.81
N SER A 194 -6.52 -31.04 8.43
CA SER A 194 -6.73 -30.74 9.87
C SER A 194 -8.04 -29.97 10.15
N GLY A 195 -8.77 -29.58 9.10
CA GLY A 195 -10.08 -28.97 9.20
C GLY A 195 -10.13 -27.68 10.06
N PRO A 196 -11.29 -27.39 10.67
CA PRO A 196 -11.49 -26.17 11.45
C PRO A 196 -10.56 -26.04 12.67
N ASP A 197 -10.21 -27.14 13.30
CA ASP A 197 -9.30 -27.13 14.45
C ASP A 197 -7.86 -26.80 14.03
N GLY A 198 -7.42 -27.30 12.88
CA GLY A 198 -6.13 -26.90 12.29
C GLY A 198 -6.08 -25.42 11.96
N MET A 199 -7.17 -24.86 11.44
CA MET A 199 -7.27 -23.43 11.19
C MET A 199 -7.18 -22.63 12.49
N ARG A 200 -7.91 -23.04 13.54
CA ARG A 200 -7.89 -22.37 14.85
C ARG A 200 -6.49 -22.38 15.46
N ASN A 201 -5.84 -23.54 15.49
CA ASN A 201 -4.47 -23.67 16.00
C ASN A 201 -3.46 -22.82 15.22
N SER A 202 -3.65 -22.71 13.89
CA SER A 202 -2.82 -21.83 13.04
C SER A 202 -3.03 -20.36 13.37
N LEU A 203 -4.26 -19.92 13.60
CA LEU A 203 -4.56 -18.54 14.01
C LEU A 203 -3.95 -18.19 15.36
N ASP A 204 -4.02 -19.11 16.34
CA ASP A 204 -3.40 -18.90 17.65
C ASP A 204 -1.87 -18.78 17.54
N ARG A 205 -1.23 -19.61 16.70
CA ARG A 205 0.19 -19.52 16.39
C ARG A 205 0.56 -18.20 15.73
N ILE A 206 -0.16 -17.81 14.67
CA ILE A 206 0.05 -16.54 13.94
C ILE A 206 -0.03 -15.35 14.90
N ARG A 207 -1.02 -15.38 15.79
CA ARG A 207 -1.19 -14.34 16.81
C ARG A 207 0.01 -14.26 17.75
N ALA A 208 0.48 -15.40 18.26
CA ALA A 208 1.63 -15.47 19.17
C ALA A 208 2.96 -15.06 18.49
N GLU A 209 3.09 -15.31 17.17
CA GLU A 209 4.27 -14.89 16.39
C GLU A 209 4.23 -13.39 16.04
N ALA A 210 3.05 -12.79 16.01
CA ALA A 210 2.87 -11.38 15.68
C ALA A 210 2.98 -10.43 16.89
N GLU A 211 2.76 -10.92 18.12
CA GLU A 211 2.93 -10.20 19.38
C GLU A 211 4.40 -10.15 19.81
#